data_5f6fba7ebba66d0ee1085af3cc874470
#
_entry.id   5f6fba7ebba66d0ee1085af3cc874470
#
_cell.length_a   1.000
_cell.length_b   1.000
_cell.length_c   1.000
_cell.angle_alpha   90.00
_cell.angle_beta   90.00
_cell.angle_gamma   90.00
#
_symmetry.space_group_name_H-M   'P 1'
#
loop_
_entity.id
_entity.type
_entity.pdbx_description
1 polymer ?
#
loop_
_entity_poly.entity_id
_entity_poly.type
_entity_poly.pdbx_seq_one_letter_code
_entity_poly.pdbx_strand_id
1 'polypeptide(L)'
;MERNEPPRWIQDKHFNEVLFCEDFLSAHPMVCVDGSFFTVEGRVADEEGIRKQIYEMLRPHFTSGTARRATSLLETLRLEAYTQELPIQEDRIHVANGTLFLNGEFRAEKEFCRNRLPIRYDPSAPQPVTWLRFLSDLLEPEDILTLQEYLGYCLIPTNRGQVMMLLKGNGGEGKSRIGVV
;
A
#
# COMPACT_ATOMS: atom_id res chain seq x y z
N MET A 1 -13.39 -29.39 25.75
CA MET A 1 -12.49 -28.38 26.36
C MET A 1 -11.11 -28.63 25.76
N GLU A 2 -10.81 -27.95 24.68
CA GLU A 2 -9.47 -27.96 24.11
C GLU A 2 -8.55 -27.28 25.12
N ARG A 3 -7.53 -27.99 25.55
CA ARG A 3 -6.44 -27.37 26.33
C ARG A 3 -5.73 -26.41 25.39
N ASN A 4 -5.99 -25.12 25.57
CA ASN A 4 -5.26 -24.07 24.87
C ASN A 4 -3.81 -24.18 25.34
N GLU A 5 -2.94 -24.83 24.55
CA GLU A 5 -1.51 -24.87 24.81
C GLU A 5 -1.00 -23.42 24.87
N PRO A 6 -0.11 -23.09 25.81
CA PRO A 6 0.44 -21.75 25.86
C PRO A 6 1.16 -21.45 24.53
N PRO A 7 1.06 -20.21 24.02
CA PRO A 7 1.74 -19.86 22.79
C PRO A 7 3.26 -20.04 22.92
N ARG A 8 3.93 -20.35 21.79
CA ARG A 8 5.36 -20.68 21.75
C ARG A 8 6.29 -19.59 22.32
N TRP A 9 5.80 -18.35 22.41
CA TRP A 9 6.53 -17.23 23.00
C TRP A 9 6.39 -17.14 24.54
N ILE A 10 5.68 -18.08 25.18
CA ILE A 10 5.66 -18.28 26.63
C ILE A 10 6.27 -19.65 26.92
N GLN A 11 7.52 -19.68 27.36
CA GLN A 11 8.25 -20.90 27.72
C GLN A 11 8.69 -20.81 29.17
N ASP A 12 8.32 -21.80 29.99
CA ASP A 12 8.73 -21.89 31.41
C ASP A 12 8.52 -20.57 32.18
N LYS A 13 7.41 -19.85 31.96
CA LYS A 13 7.07 -18.53 32.50
C LYS A 13 7.96 -17.38 31.99
N HIS A 14 8.85 -17.63 31.04
CA HIS A 14 9.61 -16.60 30.36
C HIS A 14 8.90 -16.17 29.08
N PHE A 15 8.90 -14.85 28.88
CA PHE A 15 8.34 -14.24 27.67
C PHE A 15 9.47 -14.01 26.66
N ASN A 16 9.28 -14.53 25.44
CA ASN A 16 10.20 -14.36 24.33
C ASN A 16 9.62 -13.35 23.33
N GLU A 17 10.21 -12.15 23.30
CA GLU A 17 9.74 -11.03 22.45
C GLU A 17 9.92 -11.31 20.97
N VAL A 18 11.00 -11.98 20.56
CA VAL A 18 11.28 -12.31 19.16
C VAL A 18 10.24 -13.30 18.63
N LEU A 19 10.00 -14.40 19.33
CA LEU A 19 8.98 -15.38 18.95
C LEU A 19 7.58 -14.75 18.93
N PHE A 20 7.30 -13.80 19.82
CA PHE A 20 6.05 -13.04 19.78
C PHE A 20 5.94 -12.22 18.49
N CYS A 21 6.99 -11.48 18.13
CA CYS A 21 7.00 -10.66 16.92
C CYS A 21 6.89 -11.52 15.65
N GLU A 22 7.55 -12.69 15.60
CA GLU A 22 7.39 -13.64 14.50
C GLU A 22 5.94 -14.10 14.34
N ASP A 23 5.28 -14.51 15.44
CA ASP A 23 3.87 -14.93 15.41
C ASP A 23 2.94 -13.79 15.03
N PHE A 24 3.23 -12.58 15.57
CA PHE A 24 2.46 -11.39 15.23
C PHE A 24 2.58 -11.04 13.74
N LEU A 25 3.80 -11.02 13.18
CA LEU A 25 4.04 -10.74 11.77
C LEU A 25 3.47 -11.82 10.83
N SER A 26 3.42 -13.06 11.29
CA SER A 26 2.77 -14.15 10.56
C SER A 26 1.25 -13.94 10.47
N ALA A 27 0.62 -13.46 11.55
CA ALA A 27 -0.81 -13.18 11.60
C ALA A 27 -1.17 -11.83 10.95
N HIS A 28 -0.27 -10.85 11.03
CA HIS A 28 -0.43 -9.48 10.54
C HIS A 28 0.78 -9.09 9.68
N PRO A 29 0.85 -9.55 8.42
CA PRO A 29 2.00 -9.26 7.56
C PRO A 29 2.22 -7.76 7.38
N MET A 30 3.39 -7.28 7.81
CA MET A 30 3.81 -5.88 7.68
C MET A 30 5.33 -5.78 7.62
N VAL A 31 5.80 -4.67 7.08
CA VAL A 31 7.22 -4.29 7.05
C VAL A 31 7.40 -2.87 7.59
N CYS A 32 8.58 -2.57 8.11
CA CYS A 32 8.94 -1.24 8.60
C CYS A 32 10.03 -0.63 7.74
N VAL A 33 9.74 0.52 7.12
CA VAL A 33 10.65 1.31 6.29
C VAL A 33 10.70 2.72 6.83
N ASP A 34 11.88 3.27 7.07
CA ASP A 34 12.07 4.62 7.62
C ASP A 34 11.21 4.90 8.87
N GLY A 35 11.12 3.89 9.78
CA GLY A 35 10.35 3.97 11.00
C GLY A 35 8.83 3.94 10.85
N SER A 36 8.31 3.78 9.63
CA SER A 36 6.88 3.66 9.36
C SER A 36 6.50 2.23 8.98
N PHE A 37 5.39 1.73 9.51
CA PHE A 37 4.86 0.43 9.13
C PHE A 37 4.07 0.50 7.82
N PHE A 38 4.23 -0.54 7.01
CA PHE A 38 3.49 -0.75 5.78
C PHE A 38 2.88 -2.14 5.77
N THR A 39 1.64 -2.22 5.37
CA THR A 39 0.95 -3.46 5.02
C THR A 39 0.77 -3.55 3.51
N VAL A 40 0.18 -4.63 3.02
CA VAL A 40 -0.21 -4.72 1.61
C VAL A 40 -1.25 -3.66 1.19
N GLU A 41 -1.94 -3.05 2.14
CA GLU A 41 -2.88 -1.94 1.87
C GLU A 41 -2.17 -0.57 1.76
N GLY A 42 -0.89 -0.50 2.14
CA GLY A 42 -0.08 0.71 2.12
C GLY A 42 0.44 1.10 3.51
N ARG A 43 0.85 2.36 3.64
CA ARG A 43 1.38 2.90 4.91
C ARG A 43 0.32 2.89 5.99
N VAL A 44 0.68 2.40 7.17
CA VAL A 44 -0.16 2.49 8.37
C VAL A 44 -0.10 3.92 8.91
N ALA A 45 -1.24 4.60 8.87
CA ALA A 45 -1.33 6.01 9.29
C ALA A 45 -1.32 6.17 10.81
N ASP A 46 -1.86 5.18 11.55
CA ASP A 46 -1.99 5.20 13.00
C ASP A 46 -1.49 3.87 13.61
N GLU A 47 -0.38 3.96 14.30
CA GLU A 47 0.25 2.82 15.00
C GLU A 47 -0.49 2.39 16.26
N GLU A 48 -1.44 3.20 16.73
CA GLU A 48 -2.28 2.84 17.87
C GLU A 48 -3.09 1.57 17.60
N GLY A 49 -3.50 1.38 16.32
CA GLY A 49 -4.13 0.16 15.86
C GLY A 49 -3.23 -1.07 16.03
N ILE A 50 -1.95 -0.96 15.67
CA ILE A 50 -0.97 -2.05 15.85
C ILE A 50 -0.76 -2.33 17.33
N ARG A 51 -0.57 -1.29 18.16
CA ARG A 51 -0.41 -1.41 19.60
C ARG A 51 -1.60 -2.10 20.26
N LYS A 52 -2.80 -1.79 19.80
CA LYS A 52 -4.03 -2.42 20.24
C LYS A 52 -4.06 -3.92 19.90
N GLN A 53 -3.69 -4.29 18.67
CA GLN A 53 -3.61 -5.69 18.26
C GLN A 53 -2.59 -6.48 19.08
N ILE A 54 -1.41 -5.90 19.35
CA ILE A 54 -0.40 -6.47 20.25
C ILE A 54 -1.00 -6.67 21.64
N TYR A 55 -1.67 -5.66 22.20
CA TYR A 55 -2.31 -5.74 23.50
C TYR A 55 -3.37 -6.85 23.56
N GLU A 56 -4.21 -6.97 22.54
CA GLU A 56 -5.24 -8.01 22.49
C GLU A 56 -4.66 -9.42 22.44
N MET A 57 -3.53 -9.62 21.74
CA MET A 57 -2.81 -10.89 21.69
C MET A 57 -2.17 -11.25 23.04
N LEU A 58 -1.68 -10.26 23.79
CA LEU A 58 -1.07 -10.46 25.12
C LEU A 58 -2.09 -10.66 26.23
N ARG A 59 -3.26 -10.00 26.16
CA ARG A 59 -4.24 -9.90 27.23
C ARG A 59 -4.67 -11.24 27.85
N PRO A 60 -4.86 -12.33 27.09
CA PRO A 60 -5.23 -13.62 27.67
C PRO A 60 -4.15 -14.24 28.60
N HIS A 61 -2.90 -13.82 28.44
CA HIS A 61 -1.73 -14.45 29.06
C HIS A 61 -1.12 -13.64 30.20
N PHE A 62 -1.47 -12.35 30.34
CA PHE A 62 -0.93 -11.47 31.38
C PHE A 62 -2.03 -10.77 32.16
N THR A 63 -1.94 -10.85 33.48
CA THR A 63 -2.88 -10.20 34.42
C THR A 63 -2.53 -8.74 34.73
N SER A 64 -1.29 -8.31 34.43
CA SER A 64 -0.80 -6.96 34.73
C SER A 64 0.33 -6.54 33.78
N GLY A 65 0.52 -5.24 33.64
CA GLY A 65 1.61 -4.67 32.81
C GLY A 65 1.45 -4.84 31.30
N THR A 66 0.31 -5.35 30.81
CA THR A 66 0.07 -5.68 29.41
C THR A 66 0.21 -4.47 28.50
N ALA A 67 -0.31 -3.30 28.89
CA ALA A 67 -0.22 -2.09 28.08
C ALA A 67 1.24 -1.61 27.91
N ARG A 68 2.04 -1.68 28.99
CA ARG A 68 3.47 -1.33 28.93
C ARG A 68 4.25 -2.30 28.04
N ARG A 69 3.94 -3.61 28.11
CA ARG A 69 4.53 -4.63 27.22
C ARG A 69 4.15 -4.36 25.76
N ALA A 70 2.90 -4.02 25.47
CA ALA A 70 2.47 -3.72 24.12
C ALA A 70 3.22 -2.52 23.52
N THR A 71 3.53 -1.50 24.33
CA THR A 71 4.34 -0.36 23.87
C THR A 71 5.79 -0.77 23.61
N SER A 72 6.41 -1.57 24.50
CA SER A 72 7.78 -2.09 24.28
C SER A 72 7.89 -2.97 23.05
N LEU A 73 6.90 -3.85 22.87
CA LEU A 73 6.86 -4.77 21.73
C LEU A 73 6.66 -4.05 20.38
N LEU A 74 6.00 -2.91 20.37
CA LEU A 74 5.91 -2.11 19.15
C LEU A 74 7.29 -1.63 18.67
N GLU A 75 8.19 -1.29 19.59
CA GLU A 75 9.57 -0.95 19.24
C GLU A 75 10.38 -2.17 18.77
N THR A 76 10.22 -3.32 19.45
CA THR A 76 10.84 -4.57 18.99
C THR A 76 10.32 -4.95 17.59
N LEU A 77 9.01 -4.80 17.36
CA LEU A 77 8.37 -5.11 16.09
C LEU A 77 8.93 -4.24 14.93
N ARG A 78 9.30 -2.98 15.21
CA ARG A 78 9.96 -2.12 14.19
C ARG A 78 11.28 -2.71 13.70
N LEU A 79 12.03 -3.33 14.62
CA LEU A 79 13.32 -3.95 14.29
C LEU A 79 13.12 -5.28 13.56
N GLU A 80 12.19 -6.11 14.04
CA GLU A 80 11.90 -7.43 13.44
C GLU A 80 11.25 -7.31 12.05
N ALA A 81 10.42 -6.28 11.84
CA ALA A 81 9.79 -6.00 10.55
C ALA A 81 10.65 -5.13 9.62
N TYR A 82 11.87 -4.74 10.05
CA TYR A 82 12.70 -3.79 9.30
C TYR A 82 13.06 -4.32 7.91
N THR A 83 12.91 -3.46 6.92
CA THR A 83 13.47 -3.61 5.57
C THR A 83 14.01 -2.26 5.09
N GLN A 84 15.06 -2.30 4.30
CA GLN A 84 15.71 -1.08 3.82
C GLN A 84 14.79 -0.24 2.95
N GLU A 85 14.03 -0.89 2.07
CA GLU A 85 13.08 -0.22 1.17
C GLU A 85 11.95 -1.16 0.76
N LEU A 86 10.84 -0.58 0.33
CA LEU A 86 9.77 -1.32 -0.33
C LEU A 86 10.18 -1.67 -1.77
N PRO A 87 9.77 -2.84 -2.27
CA PRO A 87 10.07 -3.22 -3.63
C PRO A 87 9.50 -2.21 -4.64
N ILE A 88 10.32 -1.86 -5.64
CA ILE A 88 9.92 -1.04 -6.79
C ILE A 88 9.73 -1.99 -7.97
N GLN A 89 8.48 -2.14 -8.40
CA GLN A 89 8.12 -3.02 -9.51
C GLN A 89 7.67 -2.16 -10.70
N GLU A 90 8.52 -2.07 -11.74
CA GLU A 90 8.26 -1.24 -12.92
C GLU A 90 7.37 -1.92 -13.98
N ASP A 91 7.02 -3.18 -13.77
CA ASP A 91 6.25 -4.01 -14.70
C ASP A 91 4.75 -4.10 -14.34
N ARG A 92 4.33 -3.38 -13.30
CA ARG A 92 2.97 -3.49 -12.76
C ARG A 92 2.47 -2.22 -12.09
N ILE A 93 1.15 -2.13 -11.98
CA ILE A 93 0.43 -1.04 -11.32
C ILE A 93 -0.36 -1.65 -10.16
N HIS A 94 -0.16 -1.14 -8.94
CA HIS A 94 -0.91 -1.57 -7.78
C HIS A 94 -2.18 -0.75 -7.64
N VAL A 95 -3.32 -1.43 -7.64
CA VAL A 95 -4.67 -0.84 -7.51
C VAL A 95 -5.38 -1.33 -6.24
N ALA A 96 -6.49 -0.71 -5.87
CA ALA A 96 -7.20 -1.01 -4.63
C ALA A 96 -7.64 -2.48 -4.49
N ASN A 97 -7.89 -3.19 -5.59
CA ASN A 97 -8.36 -4.57 -5.60
C ASN A 97 -7.34 -5.59 -6.10
N GLY A 98 -6.07 -5.21 -6.28
CA GLY A 98 -5.04 -6.17 -6.72
C GLY A 98 -3.88 -5.50 -7.44
N THR A 99 -3.30 -6.23 -8.39
CA THR A 99 -2.14 -5.83 -9.17
C THR A 99 -2.41 -6.05 -10.66
N LEU A 100 -2.26 -4.99 -11.45
CA LEU A 100 -2.38 -5.01 -12.91
C LEU A 100 -0.98 -5.00 -13.52
N PHE A 101 -0.62 -6.04 -14.25
CA PHE A 101 0.64 -6.14 -14.98
C PHE A 101 0.57 -5.42 -16.31
N LEU A 102 1.69 -4.89 -16.80
CA LEU A 102 1.76 -4.18 -18.08
C LEU A 102 1.45 -5.07 -19.30
N ASN A 103 1.50 -6.39 -19.15
CA ASN A 103 1.06 -7.35 -20.17
C ASN A 103 -0.47 -7.51 -20.23
N GLY A 104 -1.23 -6.81 -19.36
CA GLY A 104 -2.68 -6.88 -19.26
C GLY A 104 -3.21 -7.94 -18.28
N GLU A 105 -2.35 -8.75 -17.65
CA GLU A 105 -2.75 -9.71 -16.63
C GLU A 105 -3.18 -8.96 -15.35
N PHE A 106 -4.28 -9.36 -14.74
CA PHE A 106 -4.73 -8.87 -13.45
C PHE A 106 -4.72 -9.98 -12.41
N ARG A 107 -4.17 -9.70 -11.23
CA ARG A 107 -4.20 -10.59 -10.06
C ARG A 107 -4.86 -9.87 -8.89
N ALA A 108 -5.80 -10.55 -8.22
CA ALA A 108 -6.48 -10.00 -7.05
C ALA A 108 -5.57 -9.93 -5.81
N GLU A 109 -4.43 -10.64 -5.82
CA GLU A 109 -3.47 -10.60 -4.74
C GLU A 109 -2.81 -9.23 -4.68
N LYS A 110 -2.69 -8.74 -3.45
CA LYS A 110 -2.00 -7.49 -3.14
C LYS A 110 -0.59 -7.77 -2.67
N GLU A 111 0.35 -7.05 -3.21
CA GLU A 111 1.76 -7.13 -2.84
C GLU A 111 2.18 -5.87 -2.07
N PHE A 112 3.25 -5.97 -1.29
CA PHE A 112 3.86 -4.77 -0.72
C PHE A 112 4.35 -3.85 -1.82
N CYS A 113 3.98 -2.57 -1.73
CA CYS A 113 4.35 -1.57 -2.72
C CYS A 113 4.44 -0.19 -2.08
N ARG A 114 5.22 0.71 -2.71
CA ARG A 114 5.37 2.09 -2.25
C ARG A 114 4.11 2.91 -2.49
N ASN A 115 3.46 2.72 -3.64
CA ASN A 115 2.28 3.47 -4.06
C ASN A 115 1.21 2.51 -4.57
N ARG A 116 0.05 2.55 -3.93
CA ARG A 116 -1.17 1.87 -4.38
C ARG A 116 -2.21 2.91 -4.75
N LEU A 117 -2.72 2.81 -5.98
CA LEU A 117 -3.80 3.67 -6.42
C LEU A 117 -5.09 3.33 -5.66
N PRO A 118 -5.84 4.31 -5.16
CA PRO A 118 -7.07 4.08 -4.41
C PRO A 118 -8.27 3.71 -5.30
N ILE A 119 -8.02 3.36 -6.55
CA ILE A 119 -9.03 2.98 -7.55
C ILE A 119 -9.05 1.47 -7.75
N ARG A 120 -10.22 0.94 -8.07
CA ARG A 120 -10.40 -0.48 -8.42
C ARG A 120 -10.22 -0.65 -9.92
N TYR A 121 -9.45 -1.65 -10.32
CA TYR A 121 -9.42 -2.09 -11.71
C TYR A 121 -10.68 -2.91 -12.02
N ASP A 122 -11.37 -2.53 -13.08
CA ASP A 122 -12.53 -3.23 -13.62
C ASP A 122 -12.40 -3.31 -15.15
N PRO A 123 -12.09 -4.49 -15.71
CA PRO A 123 -11.94 -4.66 -17.16
C PRO A 123 -13.27 -4.47 -17.92
N SER A 124 -14.40 -4.52 -17.22
CA SER A 124 -15.74 -4.31 -17.79
C SER A 124 -16.24 -2.87 -17.63
N ALA A 125 -15.42 -1.98 -17.08
CA ALA A 125 -15.79 -0.59 -16.88
C ALA A 125 -16.20 0.06 -18.22
N PRO A 126 -17.32 0.78 -18.27
CA PRO A 126 -17.73 1.47 -19.49
C PRO A 126 -16.73 2.56 -19.86
N GLN A 127 -16.66 2.87 -21.16
CA GLN A 127 -15.83 3.97 -21.61
C GLN A 127 -16.22 5.29 -20.90
N PRO A 128 -15.24 6.11 -20.49
CA PRO A 128 -15.46 7.38 -19.81
C PRO A 128 -15.92 8.47 -20.81
N VAL A 129 -17.14 8.35 -21.33
CA VAL A 129 -17.67 9.18 -22.43
C VAL A 129 -17.56 10.68 -22.13
N THR A 130 -17.86 11.10 -20.90
CA THR A 130 -17.76 12.51 -20.49
C THR A 130 -16.32 13.02 -20.54
N TRP A 131 -15.37 12.20 -20.11
CA TRP A 131 -13.95 12.52 -20.16
C TRP A 131 -13.45 12.60 -21.60
N LEU A 132 -13.77 11.62 -22.42
CA LEU A 132 -13.38 11.58 -23.83
C LEU A 132 -13.94 12.78 -24.60
N ARG A 133 -15.19 13.15 -24.34
CA ARG A 133 -15.79 14.35 -24.93
C ARG A 133 -15.07 15.63 -24.47
N PHE A 134 -14.80 15.76 -23.19
CA PHE A 134 -14.03 16.90 -22.67
C PHE A 134 -12.66 17.02 -23.35
N LEU A 135 -11.96 15.91 -23.55
CA LEU A 135 -10.67 15.92 -24.26
C LEU A 135 -10.82 16.32 -25.73
N SER A 136 -11.83 15.79 -26.43
CA SER A 136 -12.07 16.13 -27.85
C SER A 136 -12.51 17.58 -28.07
N ASP A 137 -13.09 18.22 -27.04
CA ASP A 137 -13.43 19.65 -27.06
C ASP A 137 -12.20 20.54 -26.79
N LEU A 138 -11.11 19.97 -26.24
CA LEU A 138 -9.94 20.70 -25.77
C LEU A 138 -8.68 20.48 -26.63
N LEU A 139 -8.51 19.28 -27.17
CA LEU A 139 -7.27 18.81 -27.80
C LEU A 139 -7.54 18.20 -29.18
N GLU A 140 -6.54 18.28 -30.04
CA GLU A 140 -6.55 17.52 -31.29
C GLU A 140 -6.38 16.02 -31.05
N PRO A 141 -6.86 15.14 -31.94
CA PRO A 141 -6.81 13.68 -31.74
C PRO A 141 -5.39 13.13 -31.41
N GLU A 142 -4.36 13.66 -32.04
CA GLU A 142 -2.96 13.25 -31.81
C GLU A 142 -2.48 13.65 -30.43
N ASP A 143 -2.89 14.82 -29.93
CA ASP A 143 -2.57 15.30 -28.59
C ASP A 143 -3.28 14.48 -27.50
N ILE A 144 -4.50 13.99 -27.79
CA ILE A 144 -5.23 13.09 -26.88
C ILE A 144 -4.46 11.78 -26.70
N LEU A 145 -3.93 11.20 -27.78
CA LEU A 145 -3.11 9.98 -27.70
C LEU A 145 -1.84 10.21 -26.90
N THR A 146 -1.14 11.31 -27.17
CA THR A 146 0.08 11.70 -26.43
C THR A 146 -0.20 11.90 -24.94
N LEU A 147 -1.31 12.55 -24.60
CA LEU A 147 -1.74 12.71 -23.20
C LEU A 147 -2.05 11.36 -22.55
N GLN A 148 -2.74 10.47 -23.25
CA GLN A 148 -3.09 9.15 -22.75
C GLN A 148 -1.84 8.30 -22.46
N GLU A 149 -0.87 8.31 -23.37
CA GLU A 149 0.41 7.61 -23.17
C GLU A 149 1.18 8.17 -21.98
N TYR A 150 1.23 9.51 -21.86
CA TYR A 150 1.91 10.16 -20.74
C TYR A 150 1.23 9.86 -19.38
N LEU A 151 -0.10 9.91 -19.31
CA LEU A 151 -0.82 9.54 -18.09
C LEU A 151 -0.62 8.07 -17.74
N GLY A 152 -0.62 7.17 -18.74
CA GLY A 152 -0.28 5.77 -18.55
C GLY A 152 1.13 5.58 -17.99
N TYR A 153 2.11 6.31 -18.52
CA TYR A 153 3.49 6.31 -18.01
C TYR A 153 3.58 6.77 -16.55
N CYS A 154 2.79 7.77 -16.14
CA CYS A 154 2.75 8.25 -14.76
C CYS A 154 2.23 7.22 -13.74
N LEU A 155 1.54 6.16 -14.18
CA LEU A 155 1.07 5.08 -13.29
C LEU A 155 2.18 4.08 -12.93
N ILE A 156 3.32 4.12 -13.64
CA ILE A 156 4.44 3.20 -13.44
C ILE A 156 5.49 3.88 -12.55
N PRO A 157 6.07 3.22 -11.54
CA PRO A 157 7.05 3.80 -10.64
C PRO A 157 8.46 3.88 -11.29
N THR A 158 8.57 4.53 -12.44
CA THR A 158 9.82 4.70 -13.20
C THR A 158 9.96 6.12 -13.72
N ASN A 159 11.21 6.57 -13.88
CA ASN A 159 11.55 7.84 -14.52
C ASN A 159 12.46 7.64 -15.74
N ARG A 160 12.55 6.42 -16.27
CA ARG A 160 13.46 6.07 -17.39
C ARG A 160 13.21 6.91 -18.63
N GLY A 161 11.97 7.31 -18.87
CA GLY A 161 11.62 8.17 -20.00
C GLY A 161 12.18 9.58 -19.92
N GLN A 162 12.50 10.07 -18.70
CA GLN A 162 13.01 11.42 -18.45
C GLN A 162 12.25 12.49 -19.23
N VAL A 163 10.92 12.34 -19.30
CA VAL A 163 10.02 13.21 -20.04
C VAL A 163 9.16 14.05 -19.10
N MET A 164 8.81 15.23 -19.56
CA MET A 164 7.90 16.15 -18.90
C MET A 164 6.85 16.60 -19.90
N MET A 165 5.57 16.58 -19.51
CA MET A 165 4.50 17.12 -20.34
C MET A 165 4.23 18.57 -19.97
N LEU A 166 4.17 19.43 -21.00
CA LEU A 166 3.81 20.84 -20.86
C LEU A 166 2.46 21.10 -21.55
N LEU A 167 1.45 21.47 -20.76
CA LEU A 167 0.14 21.89 -21.26
C LEU A 167 0.14 23.41 -21.47
N LYS A 168 0.10 23.85 -22.72
CA LYS A 168 0.07 25.26 -23.11
C LYS A 168 -1.33 25.68 -23.56
N GLY A 169 -1.76 26.89 -23.22
CA GLY A 169 -3.03 27.50 -23.67
C GLY A 169 -3.23 28.88 -23.05
N ASN A 170 -4.23 29.61 -23.55
CA ASN A 170 -4.44 31.04 -23.26
C ASN A 170 -5.12 31.34 -21.91
N GLY A 171 -5.45 30.31 -21.11
CA GLY A 171 -6.18 30.47 -19.83
C GLY A 171 -7.67 30.15 -19.96
N GLY A 172 -8.26 29.63 -18.88
CA GLY A 172 -9.70 29.31 -18.84
C GLY A 172 -10.16 28.07 -19.64
N GLU A 173 -9.25 27.40 -20.34
CA GLU A 173 -9.54 26.30 -21.28
C GLU A 173 -9.65 24.92 -20.61
N GLY A 174 -9.56 24.83 -19.29
CA GLY A 174 -9.73 23.56 -18.61
C GLY A 174 -8.45 22.73 -18.39
N LYS A 175 -7.25 23.25 -18.69
CA LYS A 175 -5.96 22.55 -18.48
C LYS A 175 -5.79 21.99 -17.07
N SER A 176 -6.17 22.76 -16.05
CA SER A 176 -6.12 22.33 -14.64
C SER A 176 -7.04 21.14 -14.35
N ARG A 177 -8.05 20.88 -15.16
CA ARG A 177 -8.94 19.72 -15.01
C ARG A 177 -8.25 18.42 -15.42
N ILE A 178 -7.32 18.48 -16.37
CA ILE A 178 -6.51 17.33 -16.76
C ILE A 178 -5.64 16.85 -15.60
N GLY A 179 -5.11 17.78 -14.80
CA GLY A 179 -4.25 17.44 -13.64
C GLY A 179 -4.99 17.01 -12.38
N VAL A 180 -6.32 16.97 -12.39
CA VAL A 180 -7.16 16.59 -11.24
C VAL A 180 -7.76 15.19 -11.38
N VAL A 181 -7.61 14.56 -12.52
CA VAL A 181 -8.14 13.21 -12.83
C VAL A 181 -7.31 12.10 -12.23
#